data_fd491add0dc3268151f1a7d9ff1c0270
#
_entry.id   fd491add0dc3268151f1a7d9ff1c0270
#
_cell.length_a   1.000
_cell.length_b   1.000
_cell.length_c   1.000
_cell.angle_alpha   90.00
_cell.angle_beta   90.00
_cell.angle_gamma   90.00
#
_symmetry.space_group_name_H-M   'P 1'
#
loop_
_entity.id
_entity.type
_entity.pdbx_description
1 polymer ?
#
loop_
_entity_poly.entity_id
_entity_poly.type
_entity_poly.pdbx_seq_one_letter_code
_entity_poly.pdbx_strand_id
1 'polypeptide(L)'
;KKETAGKKEEFPYLMAELGGGLQPTKHRRPVASAADIGAMSLVKLGCGANLLGYYMYHGGSNPEGRNTTLQETKKTGSWNELPAYNYDFQAPVGEYGQVRESCREIKLLSMFLHDFGSGLCTMKPEFPSPVMDDAGNLETLRTCVRHNGERGYLFVNNYQRLYPMKEHRNAVLHAKIGTNELYYPARDIRNGDYFFYPFNMPIGESAEIVTALATPLCILHRRNEKIYVFYSDTEPMYRIKGDLGRNKIVTLSRREALDAWKVEINGEEYLLITGGEIREQKGQIILRGIVDEENRKTEFASCPALPESPA
;
A
#
# COMPACT_ATOMS: atom_id res chain seq x y z
N LYS A 1 -19.45 -22.40 -8.07
CA LYS A 1 -18.19 -21.90 -7.45
C LYS A 1 -16.93 -22.64 -7.93
N LYS A 2 -17.04 -23.86 -8.47
CA LYS A 2 -15.88 -24.62 -9.02
C LYS A 2 -15.48 -24.21 -10.45
N GLU A 3 -16.37 -23.64 -11.23
CA GLU A 3 -16.11 -23.23 -12.63
C GLU A 3 -15.27 -21.94 -12.76
N THR A 4 -15.23 -21.10 -11.75
CA THR A 4 -14.44 -19.86 -11.77
C THR A 4 -12.97 -20.05 -11.42
N ALA A 5 -12.57 -21.16 -10.82
CA ALA A 5 -11.16 -21.40 -10.45
C ALA A 5 -10.29 -21.72 -11.67
N GLY A 6 -10.79 -22.45 -12.68
CA GLY A 6 -10.02 -22.78 -13.88
C GLY A 6 -9.79 -21.61 -14.85
N LYS A 7 -10.66 -20.60 -14.86
CA LYS A 7 -10.52 -19.41 -15.72
C LYS A 7 -9.56 -18.35 -15.18
N LYS A 8 -9.16 -18.43 -13.92
CA LYS A 8 -8.21 -17.48 -13.30
C LYS A 8 -6.77 -17.61 -13.83
N GLU A 9 -6.41 -18.74 -14.41
CA GLU A 9 -5.07 -18.95 -14.98
C GLU A 9 -4.89 -18.37 -16.38
N GLU A 10 -6.00 -18.18 -17.13
CA GLU A 10 -5.97 -17.66 -18.52
C GLU A 10 -5.97 -16.13 -18.58
N PHE A 11 -6.48 -15.45 -17.57
CA PHE A 11 -6.66 -14.00 -17.56
C PHE A 11 -6.02 -13.36 -16.33
N PRO A 12 -5.50 -12.12 -16.47
CA PRO A 12 -5.01 -11.37 -15.32
C PRO A 12 -6.13 -11.15 -14.30
N TYR A 13 -5.79 -11.26 -13.01
CA TYR A 13 -6.72 -10.99 -11.92
C TYR A 13 -6.85 -9.48 -11.71
N LEU A 14 -7.99 -8.92 -12.06
CA LEU A 14 -8.28 -7.49 -11.98
C LEU A 14 -9.38 -7.25 -10.94
N MET A 15 -9.16 -6.25 -10.08
CA MET A 15 -10.12 -5.78 -9.09
C MET A 15 -10.66 -4.42 -9.53
N ALA A 16 -11.87 -4.38 -10.07
CA ALA A 16 -12.49 -3.14 -10.53
C ALA A 16 -13.01 -2.27 -9.38
N GLU A 17 -13.55 -2.91 -8.34
CA GLU A 17 -14.17 -2.25 -7.19
C GLU A 17 -13.66 -2.84 -5.88
N LEU A 18 -12.41 -2.53 -5.54
CA LEU A 18 -11.86 -2.79 -4.22
C LEU A 18 -12.35 -1.69 -3.28
N GLY A 19 -12.94 -2.03 -2.13
CA GLY A 19 -13.49 -1.04 -1.23
C GLY A 19 -12.43 -0.08 -0.71
N GLY A 20 -12.43 1.16 -1.18
CA GLY A 20 -11.63 2.25 -0.62
C GLY A 20 -12.27 2.85 0.62
N GLY A 21 -13.58 2.74 0.74
CA GLY A 21 -14.42 3.11 1.87
C GLY A 21 -15.71 2.29 1.88
N LEU A 22 -16.59 2.58 2.82
CA LEU A 22 -17.86 1.87 2.96
C LEU A 22 -19.04 2.85 3.01
N GLN A 23 -20.06 2.54 2.25
CA GLN A 23 -21.32 3.28 2.28
C GLN A 23 -22.06 3.03 3.60
N PRO A 24 -22.45 4.07 4.34
CA PRO A 24 -23.46 3.94 5.38
C PRO A 24 -24.81 3.64 4.73
N THR A 25 -25.53 2.68 5.26
CA THR A 25 -26.86 2.31 4.79
C THR A 25 -27.89 2.55 5.87
N LYS A 26 -29.18 2.45 5.53
CA LYS A 26 -30.26 2.52 6.50
C LYS A 26 -30.10 1.54 7.67
N HIS A 27 -29.56 0.35 7.38
CA HIS A 27 -29.43 -0.73 8.35
C HIS A 27 -28.08 -0.77 9.05
N ARG A 28 -27.04 -0.20 8.45
CA ARG A 28 -25.66 -0.32 8.94
C ARG A 28 -24.90 0.99 8.79
N ARG A 29 -24.10 1.29 9.79
CA ARG A 29 -23.16 2.43 9.82
C ARG A 29 -21.73 1.93 9.97
N PRO A 30 -21.21 1.17 8.99
CA PRO A 30 -19.86 0.63 9.09
C PRO A 30 -18.84 1.76 9.06
N VAL A 31 -17.78 1.59 9.84
CA VAL A 31 -16.58 2.43 9.77
C VAL A 31 -15.42 1.53 9.36
N ALA A 32 -14.79 1.82 8.23
CA ALA A 32 -13.57 1.14 7.81
C ALA A 32 -12.37 1.93 8.32
N SER A 33 -11.46 1.24 9.02
CA SER A 33 -10.19 1.83 9.41
C SER A 33 -9.23 1.89 8.22
N ALA A 34 -8.20 2.71 8.31
CA ALA A 34 -7.13 2.73 7.32
C ALA A 34 -6.46 1.35 7.17
N ALA A 35 -6.29 0.64 8.29
CA ALA A 35 -5.73 -0.71 8.30
C ALA A 35 -6.63 -1.74 7.57
N ASP A 36 -7.97 -1.61 7.64
CA ASP A 36 -8.88 -2.46 6.86
C ASP A 36 -8.59 -2.35 5.36
N ILE A 37 -8.39 -1.11 4.89
CA ILE A 37 -8.14 -0.83 3.47
C ILE A 37 -6.72 -1.25 3.07
N GLY A 38 -5.72 -0.93 3.88
CA GLY A 38 -4.32 -1.28 3.64
C GLY A 38 -4.10 -2.79 3.60
N ALA A 39 -4.56 -3.51 4.63
CA ALA A 39 -4.42 -4.96 4.72
C ALA A 39 -5.16 -5.68 3.57
N MET A 40 -6.39 -5.26 3.25
CA MET A 40 -7.16 -5.81 2.14
C MET A 40 -6.42 -5.63 0.81
N SER A 41 -5.91 -4.43 0.55
CA SER A 41 -5.17 -4.11 -0.68
C SER A 41 -3.90 -4.96 -0.80
N LEU A 42 -3.14 -5.09 0.29
CA LEU A 42 -1.94 -5.93 0.37
C LEU A 42 -2.27 -7.39 0.10
N VAL A 43 -3.31 -7.94 0.73
CA VAL A 43 -3.75 -9.33 0.54
C VAL A 43 -4.15 -9.57 -0.92
N LYS A 44 -4.91 -8.67 -1.54
CA LYS A 44 -5.29 -8.81 -2.95
C LYS A 44 -4.09 -8.77 -3.87
N LEU A 45 -3.13 -7.88 -3.61
CA LEU A 45 -1.88 -7.83 -4.35
C LEU A 45 -1.09 -9.14 -4.20
N GLY A 46 -0.91 -9.64 -2.98
CA GLY A 46 -0.25 -10.91 -2.71
C GLY A 46 -0.94 -12.10 -3.38
N CYS A 47 -2.27 -12.12 -3.42
CA CYS A 47 -3.08 -13.12 -4.11
C CYS A 47 -3.07 -13.02 -5.65
N GLY A 48 -2.21 -12.19 -6.23
CA GLY A 48 -1.97 -12.13 -7.67
C GLY A 48 -2.79 -11.07 -8.41
N ALA A 49 -3.42 -10.10 -7.73
CA ALA A 49 -4.09 -9.01 -8.42
C ALA A 49 -3.08 -8.18 -9.23
N ASN A 50 -3.42 -7.92 -10.50
CA ASN A 50 -2.65 -7.11 -11.43
C ASN A 50 -3.25 -5.71 -11.63
N LEU A 51 -4.42 -5.46 -11.07
CA LEU A 51 -5.07 -4.15 -11.02
C LEU A 51 -5.82 -4.04 -9.70
N LEU A 52 -5.62 -2.91 -9.02
CA LEU A 52 -6.34 -2.51 -7.82
C LEU A 52 -7.13 -1.24 -8.12
N GLY A 53 -8.36 -1.38 -8.58
CA GLY A 53 -9.30 -0.28 -8.77
C GLY A 53 -10.13 -0.07 -7.49
N TYR A 54 -10.16 1.13 -6.99
CA TYR A 54 -10.89 1.43 -5.74
C TYR A 54 -12.25 2.04 -6.01
N TYR A 55 -13.26 1.53 -5.35
CA TYR A 55 -14.58 2.10 -5.29
C TYR A 55 -15.03 2.24 -3.82
N MET A 56 -15.12 3.45 -3.30
CA MET A 56 -14.76 4.76 -3.85
C MET A 56 -13.31 5.10 -3.47
N TYR A 57 -12.59 5.77 -4.39
CA TYR A 57 -11.29 6.38 -4.08
C TYR A 57 -11.46 7.84 -3.69
N HIS A 58 -12.28 8.58 -4.42
CA HIS A 58 -12.65 9.97 -4.16
C HIS A 58 -14.16 10.04 -3.92
N GLY A 59 -14.55 10.64 -2.82
CA GLY A 59 -15.93 10.94 -2.52
C GLY A 59 -16.52 11.99 -3.46
N GLY A 60 -17.83 12.11 -3.45
CA GLY A 60 -18.52 13.06 -4.29
C GLY A 60 -19.82 13.56 -3.66
N SER A 61 -20.45 14.49 -4.34
CA SER A 61 -21.78 14.99 -4.02
C SER A 61 -22.73 14.65 -5.17
N ASN A 62 -23.94 14.25 -4.82
CA ASN A 62 -25.02 14.05 -5.78
C ASN A 62 -25.80 15.38 -5.89
N PRO A 63 -25.66 16.16 -6.97
CA PRO A 63 -26.40 17.39 -7.12
C PRO A 63 -27.89 17.08 -7.37
N GLU A 64 -28.76 17.85 -6.75
CA GLU A 64 -30.18 17.80 -7.06
C GLU A 64 -30.41 18.37 -8.46
N GLY A 65 -30.98 17.57 -9.33
CA GLY A 65 -31.23 17.94 -10.72
C GLY A 65 -32.69 17.76 -11.11
N ARG A 66 -33.10 18.48 -12.18
CA ARG A 66 -34.48 18.44 -12.64
C ARG A 66 -34.91 17.06 -13.14
N ASN A 67 -34.00 16.33 -13.76
CA ASN A 67 -34.25 15.02 -14.40
C ASN A 67 -33.35 13.91 -13.85
N THR A 68 -32.71 14.12 -12.72
CA THR A 68 -31.78 13.14 -12.14
C THR A 68 -32.31 12.64 -10.80
N THR A 69 -32.09 11.37 -10.53
CA THR A 69 -32.15 10.82 -9.18
C THR A 69 -30.83 11.07 -8.50
N LEU A 70 -30.88 11.48 -7.23
CA LEU A 70 -29.67 11.80 -6.47
C LEU A 70 -28.87 10.56 -6.15
N GLN A 71 -29.54 9.46 -5.84
CA GLN A 71 -28.99 8.17 -5.54
C GLN A 71 -30.05 7.09 -5.66
N GLU A 72 -29.69 5.86 -5.35
CA GLU A 72 -30.66 4.79 -5.16
C GLU A 72 -31.76 5.22 -4.20
N THR A 73 -33.00 5.21 -4.64
CA THR A 73 -34.16 5.60 -3.88
C THR A 73 -35.28 4.58 -4.03
N LYS A 74 -36.28 4.61 -3.16
CA LYS A 74 -37.51 3.80 -3.32
C LYS A 74 -38.21 4.08 -4.63
N LYS A 75 -38.12 5.30 -5.17
CA LYS A 75 -38.70 5.67 -6.46
C LYS A 75 -38.05 4.91 -7.62
N THR A 76 -36.79 4.55 -7.50
CA THR A 76 -36.03 3.76 -8.50
C THR A 76 -36.02 2.26 -8.20
N GLY A 77 -36.82 1.81 -7.23
CA GLY A 77 -36.89 0.41 -6.84
C GLY A 77 -35.82 -0.03 -5.85
N SER A 78 -34.94 0.86 -5.41
CA SER A 78 -34.00 0.58 -4.34
C SER A 78 -34.67 0.74 -2.98
N TRP A 79 -34.33 -0.11 -2.06
CA TRP A 79 -34.80 -0.03 -0.67
C TRP A 79 -33.84 0.73 0.25
N ASN A 80 -32.70 1.18 -0.27
CA ASN A 80 -31.72 2.01 0.43
C ASN A 80 -31.83 3.48 -0.03
N GLU A 81 -32.12 4.40 0.88
CA GLU A 81 -32.29 5.82 0.58
C GLU A 81 -31.22 6.73 1.21
N LEU A 82 -30.18 6.12 1.79
CA LEU A 82 -29.13 6.87 2.49
C LEU A 82 -27.74 6.45 1.99
N PRO A 83 -26.81 7.41 1.86
CA PRO A 83 -27.00 8.86 1.90
C PRO A 83 -27.63 9.39 0.60
N ALA A 84 -28.34 10.52 0.64
CA ALA A 84 -29.02 11.08 -0.54
C ALA A 84 -28.11 12.04 -1.32
N TYR A 85 -27.55 13.05 -0.66
CA TYR A 85 -26.72 14.08 -1.30
C TYR A 85 -25.24 13.75 -1.26
N ASN A 86 -24.78 13.24 -0.14
CA ASN A 86 -23.38 12.90 0.07
C ASN A 86 -23.05 11.53 -0.54
N TYR A 87 -22.00 11.47 -1.35
CA TYR A 87 -21.46 10.25 -1.95
C TYR A 87 -20.01 10.03 -1.48
N ASP A 88 -19.72 10.34 -0.24
CA ASP A 88 -18.37 10.29 0.33
C ASP A 88 -17.88 8.86 0.57
N PHE A 89 -18.73 7.99 1.06
CA PHE A 89 -18.44 6.57 1.35
C PHE A 89 -17.23 6.35 2.27
N GLN A 90 -16.79 7.36 3.01
CA GLN A 90 -15.53 7.33 3.76
C GLN A 90 -14.32 7.05 2.85
N ALA A 91 -14.38 7.53 1.60
CA ALA A 91 -13.36 7.31 0.59
C ALA A 91 -11.98 7.86 1.03
N PRO A 92 -10.87 7.32 0.51
CA PRO A 92 -9.51 7.80 0.81
C PRO A 92 -9.34 9.31 0.63
N VAL A 93 -9.95 9.86 -0.42
CA VAL A 93 -10.11 11.30 -0.60
C VAL A 93 -11.57 11.64 -0.43
N GLY A 94 -11.88 12.46 0.57
CA GLY A 94 -13.24 12.82 0.93
C GLY A 94 -13.93 13.70 -0.10
N GLU A 95 -15.24 13.94 0.10
CA GLU A 95 -16.12 14.71 -0.80
C GLU A 95 -15.53 16.07 -1.18
N TYR A 96 -14.86 16.73 -0.24
CA TYR A 96 -14.24 18.06 -0.44
C TYR A 96 -12.70 18.00 -0.54
N GLY A 97 -12.13 16.85 -0.88
CA GLY A 97 -10.70 16.69 -1.07
C GLY A 97 -9.89 16.42 0.19
N GLN A 98 -10.54 16.05 1.30
CA GLN A 98 -9.84 15.68 2.54
C GLN A 98 -9.06 14.37 2.35
N VAL A 99 -7.76 14.40 2.61
CA VAL A 99 -6.91 13.22 2.58
C VAL A 99 -7.05 12.46 3.91
N ARG A 100 -7.55 11.23 3.84
CA ARG A 100 -7.70 10.35 5.00
C ARG A 100 -6.51 9.43 5.18
N GLU A 101 -6.38 8.83 6.35
CA GLU A 101 -5.33 7.83 6.63
C GLU A 101 -5.38 6.63 5.65
N SER A 102 -6.57 6.24 5.17
CA SER A 102 -6.71 5.20 4.14
C SER A 102 -6.07 5.59 2.80
N CYS A 103 -6.05 6.88 2.45
CA CYS A 103 -5.31 7.38 1.29
C CYS A 103 -3.80 7.19 1.47
N ARG A 104 -3.28 7.41 2.67
CA ARG A 104 -1.87 7.20 2.98
C ARG A 104 -1.48 5.73 2.86
N GLU A 105 -2.32 4.81 3.34
CA GLU A 105 -2.12 3.36 3.17
C GLU A 105 -2.10 2.94 1.69
N ILE A 106 -3.06 3.41 0.89
CA ILE A 106 -3.10 3.13 -0.55
C ILE A 106 -1.87 3.72 -1.24
N LYS A 107 -1.45 4.92 -0.84
CA LYS A 107 -0.28 5.59 -1.40
C LYS A 107 1.00 4.77 -1.25
N LEU A 108 1.21 4.07 -0.13
CA LEU A 108 2.37 3.17 0.04
C LEU A 108 2.42 2.11 -1.07
N LEU A 109 1.30 1.43 -1.31
CA LEU A 109 1.23 0.43 -2.38
C LEU A 109 1.34 1.08 -3.77
N SER A 110 0.75 2.25 -3.98
CA SER A 110 0.81 2.95 -5.26
C SER A 110 2.25 3.36 -5.62
N MET A 111 3.02 3.87 -4.66
CA MET A 111 4.43 4.22 -4.87
C MET A 111 5.26 2.97 -5.19
N PHE A 112 5.04 1.88 -4.45
CA PHE A 112 5.67 0.59 -4.75
C PHE A 112 5.31 0.09 -6.15
N LEU A 113 4.04 0.07 -6.50
CA LEU A 113 3.57 -0.42 -7.79
C LEU A 113 4.05 0.44 -8.96
N HIS A 114 4.21 1.74 -8.77
CA HIS A 114 4.74 2.63 -9.80
C HIS A 114 6.15 2.22 -10.24
N ASP A 115 7.03 1.91 -9.28
CA ASP A 115 8.44 1.64 -9.57
C ASP A 115 8.75 0.14 -9.75
N PHE A 116 7.98 -0.76 -9.11
CA PHE A 116 8.25 -2.21 -9.10
C PHE A 116 7.11 -3.05 -9.70
N GLY A 117 5.95 -2.45 -9.97
CA GLY A 117 4.73 -3.18 -10.34
C GLY A 117 4.83 -3.93 -11.67
N SER A 118 5.62 -3.45 -12.63
CA SER A 118 5.81 -4.14 -13.91
C SER A 118 6.34 -5.56 -13.71
N GLY A 119 7.25 -5.75 -12.76
CA GLY A 119 7.79 -7.07 -12.40
C GLY A 119 6.73 -8.01 -11.82
N LEU A 120 5.74 -7.47 -11.09
CA LEU A 120 4.67 -8.27 -10.51
C LEU A 120 3.72 -8.88 -11.54
N CYS A 121 3.59 -8.28 -12.72
CA CYS A 121 2.66 -8.76 -13.75
C CYS A 121 2.96 -10.19 -14.21
N THR A 122 4.22 -10.61 -14.13
CA THR A 122 4.68 -11.97 -14.48
C THR A 122 4.80 -12.91 -13.29
N MET A 123 4.62 -12.41 -12.08
CA MET A 123 4.74 -13.19 -10.85
C MET A 123 3.43 -13.86 -10.49
N LYS A 124 3.48 -15.15 -10.19
CA LYS A 124 2.33 -15.95 -9.75
C LYS A 124 2.33 -16.10 -8.23
N PRO A 125 1.14 -16.12 -7.60
CA PRO A 125 1.02 -16.38 -6.17
C PRO A 125 1.14 -17.87 -5.87
N GLU A 126 1.93 -18.22 -4.86
CA GLU A 126 1.95 -19.55 -4.24
C GLU A 126 1.56 -19.43 -2.77
N PHE A 127 0.67 -20.34 -2.35
CA PHE A 127 0.15 -20.39 -1.00
C PHE A 127 0.73 -21.57 -0.23
N PRO A 128 0.86 -21.45 1.11
CA PRO A 128 1.25 -22.60 1.92
C PRO A 128 0.22 -23.73 1.81
N SER A 129 0.66 -24.96 1.99
CA SER A 129 -0.22 -26.13 2.00
C SER A 129 -0.28 -26.74 3.41
N PRO A 130 -1.46 -26.92 3.99
CA PRO A 130 -2.80 -26.55 3.45
C PRO A 130 -3.01 -25.02 3.41
N VAL A 131 -3.82 -24.58 2.44
CA VAL A 131 -4.24 -23.18 2.39
C VAL A 131 -5.15 -22.89 3.57
N MET A 132 -4.86 -21.79 4.29
CA MET A 132 -5.73 -21.31 5.35
C MET A 132 -6.89 -20.49 4.75
N ASP A 133 -8.07 -21.10 4.67
CA ASP A 133 -9.30 -20.52 4.11
C ASP A 133 -10.38 -20.21 5.15
N ASP A 134 -10.14 -20.60 6.42
CA ASP A 134 -11.04 -20.31 7.52
C ASP A 134 -10.77 -18.90 8.09
N ALA A 135 -11.70 -17.98 7.86
CA ALA A 135 -11.66 -16.64 8.43
C ALA A 135 -11.81 -16.63 9.97
N GLY A 136 -12.36 -17.67 10.57
CA GLY A 136 -12.47 -17.84 12.02
C GLY A 136 -11.17 -18.29 12.69
N ASN A 137 -10.19 -18.75 11.92
CA ASN A 137 -8.88 -19.10 12.47
C ASN A 137 -8.07 -17.84 12.72
N LEU A 138 -7.90 -17.48 13.99
CA LEU A 138 -7.15 -16.33 14.46
C LEU A 138 -5.72 -16.67 14.93
N GLU A 139 -5.36 -17.97 14.89
CA GLU A 139 -4.09 -18.50 15.40
C GLU A 139 -3.01 -18.57 14.33
N THR A 140 -3.39 -18.84 13.08
CA THR A 140 -2.44 -19.12 12.01
C THR A 140 -2.06 -17.86 11.26
N LEU A 141 -0.75 -17.61 11.14
CA LEU A 141 -0.20 -16.55 10.31
C LEU A 141 -0.53 -16.80 8.83
N ARG A 142 -1.10 -15.82 8.17
CA ARG A 142 -1.48 -15.89 6.76
C ARG A 142 -0.34 -15.37 5.89
N THR A 143 0.16 -16.21 4.99
CA THR A 143 1.26 -15.86 4.11
C THR A 143 0.99 -16.31 2.68
N CYS A 144 1.63 -15.64 1.73
CA CYS A 144 1.80 -16.16 0.38
C CYS A 144 3.09 -15.61 -0.22
N VAL A 145 3.62 -16.33 -1.21
CA VAL A 145 4.78 -15.90 -1.98
C VAL A 145 4.32 -15.60 -3.39
N ARG A 146 4.66 -14.41 -3.92
CA ARG A 146 4.40 -14.04 -5.31
C ARG A 146 5.73 -13.91 -6.03
N HIS A 147 6.00 -14.76 -7.04
CA HIS A 147 7.31 -14.87 -7.68
C HIS A 147 7.22 -15.30 -9.14
N ASN A 148 8.33 -15.15 -9.87
CA ASN A 148 8.50 -15.58 -11.25
C ASN A 148 9.48 -16.77 -11.40
N GLY A 149 9.81 -17.45 -10.31
CA GLY A 149 10.78 -18.55 -10.29
C GLY A 149 12.19 -18.14 -9.82
N GLU A 150 12.54 -16.87 -9.89
CA GLU A 150 13.85 -16.34 -9.50
C GLU A 150 13.77 -15.38 -8.33
N ARG A 151 12.85 -14.41 -8.42
CA ARG A 151 12.65 -13.31 -7.47
C ARG A 151 11.19 -13.08 -7.20
N GLY A 152 10.90 -12.37 -6.11
CA GLY A 152 9.53 -12.07 -5.74
C GLY A 152 9.40 -11.40 -4.39
N TYR A 153 8.22 -11.60 -3.82
CA TYR A 153 7.83 -11.00 -2.55
C TYR A 153 7.09 -12.02 -1.69
N LEU A 154 7.45 -12.06 -0.41
CA LEU A 154 6.73 -12.79 0.63
C LEU A 154 5.73 -11.83 1.29
N PHE A 155 4.45 -12.11 1.15
CA PHE A 155 3.36 -11.35 1.77
C PHE A 155 2.93 -11.99 3.08
N VAL A 156 2.71 -11.17 4.08
CA VAL A 156 2.30 -11.56 5.43
C VAL A 156 1.11 -10.74 5.86
N ASN A 157 0.08 -11.40 6.40
CA ASN A 157 -1.07 -10.74 6.97
C ASN A 157 -1.45 -11.37 8.32
N ASN A 158 -1.24 -10.63 9.40
CA ASN A 158 -1.67 -10.94 10.75
C ASN A 158 -2.74 -9.94 11.23
N TYR A 159 -3.58 -9.48 10.31
CA TYR A 159 -4.68 -8.58 10.55
C TYR A 159 -6.02 -9.24 10.23
N GLN A 160 -6.97 -9.11 11.15
CA GLN A 160 -8.36 -9.49 10.94
C GLN A 160 -9.26 -8.38 11.49
N ARG A 161 -10.12 -7.83 10.64
CA ARG A 161 -11.04 -6.77 11.07
C ARG A 161 -11.89 -7.24 12.25
N LEU A 162 -11.93 -6.42 13.32
CA LEU A 162 -12.71 -6.63 14.55
C LEU A 162 -12.26 -7.80 15.43
N TYR A 163 -11.26 -8.57 15.06
CA TYR A 163 -10.78 -9.70 15.83
C TYR A 163 -9.28 -9.63 16.05
N PRO A 164 -8.79 -9.86 17.27
CA PRO A 164 -7.36 -9.92 17.53
C PRO A 164 -6.77 -11.22 16.97
N MET A 165 -5.73 -11.09 16.16
CA MET A 165 -4.91 -12.22 15.71
C MET A 165 -3.86 -12.56 16.76
N LYS A 166 -3.47 -13.82 16.83
CA LYS A 166 -2.37 -14.28 17.66
C LYS A 166 -1.06 -13.60 17.27
N GLU A 167 -0.29 -13.19 18.26
CA GLU A 167 1.07 -12.72 18.06
C GLU A 167 2.03 -13.89 17.87
N HIS A 168 3.00 -13.74 16.96
CA HIS A 168 4.02 -14.74 16.71
C HIS A 168 5.38 -14.15 17.07
N ARG A 169 5.93 -14.58 18.20
CA ARG A 169 7.24 -14.11 18.68
C ARG A 169 8.35 -14.91 18.02
N ASN A 170 9.44 -14.21 17.70
CA ASN A 170 10.64 -14.80 17.12
C ASN A 170 10.34 -15.68 15.87
N ALA A 171 9.41 -15.22 15.06
CA ALA A 171 8.97 -15.95 13.86
C ALA A 171 10.03 -15.88 12.76
N VAL A 172 10.42 -17.04 12.26
CA VAL A 172 11.30 -17.16 11.09
C VAL A 172 10.42 -17.37 9.86
N LEU A 173 10.39 -16.36 8.99
CA LEU A 173 9.70 -16.46 7.73
C LEU A 173 10.60 -17.10 6.68
N HIS A 174 10.01 -17.81 5.73
CA HIS A 174 10.77 -18.34 4.59
C HIS A 174 9.95 -18.28 3.30
N ALA A 175 10.65 -18.11 2.18
CA ALA A 175 10.10 -18.23 0.84
C ALA A 175 10.68 -19.48 0.18
N LYS A 176 9.81 -20.37 -0.30
CA LYS A 176 10.20 -21.57 -1.04
C LYS A 176 9.90 -21.35 -2.52
N ILE A 177 10.91 -21.55 -3.37
CA ILE A 177 10.81 -21.40 -4.82
C ILE A 177 11.43 -22.65 -5.45
N GLY A 178 10.59 -23.56 -5.93
CA GLY A 178 11.04 -24.87 -6.39
C GLY A 178 11.77 -25.61 -5.27
N THR A 179 13.07 -25.88 -5.46
CA THR A 179 13.93 -26.53 -4.46
C THR A 179 14.68 -25.55 -3.55
N ASN A 180 14.66 -24.26 -3.87
CA ASN A 180 15.39 -23.24 -3.12
C ASN A 180 14.51 -22.70 -1.98
N GLU A 181 15.11 -22.58 -0.81
CA GLU A 181 14.48 -21.95 0.35
C GLU A 181 15.32 -20.75 0.82
N LEU A 182 14.66 -19.62 0.99
CA LEU A 182 15.24 -18.37 1.46
C LEU A 182 14.64 -18.04 2.81
N TYR A 183 15.48 -17.92 3.82
CA TYR A 183 15.07 -17.60 5.20
C TYR A 183 15.34 -16.13 5.49
N TYR A 184 14.36 -15.52 6.17
CA TYR A 184 14.48 -14.17 6.72
C TYR A 184 14.94 -14.25 8.17
N PRO A 185 15.65 -13.24 8.69
CA PRO A 185 15.91 -13.14 10.11
C PRO A 185 14.63 -13.22 10.95
N ALA A 186 14.73 -13.77 12.15
CA ALA A 186 13.60 -13.87 13.05
C ALA A 186 13.10 -12.47 13.47
N ARG A 187 11.78 -12.32 13.56
CA ARG A 187 11.12 -11.11 14.05
C ARG A 187 9.83 -11.43 14.81
N ASP A 188 9.38 -10.51 15.63
CA ASP A 188 8.04 -10.57 16.18
C ASP A 188 7.02 -10.07 15.15
N ILE A 189 5.91 -10.79 15.06
CA ILE A 189 4.75 -10.42 14.23
C ILE A 189 3.58 -10.21 15.19
N ARG A 190 3.12 -8.98 15.27
CA ARG A 190 2.09 -8.57 16.22
C ARG A 190 0.69 -8.73 15.62
N ASN A 191 -0.31 -8.71 16.49
CA ASN A 191 -1.68 -8.50 16.04
C ASN A 191 -1.77 -7.17 15.29
N GLY A 192 -2.33 -7.19 14.10
CA GLY A 192 -2.48 -6.00 13.27
C GLY A 192 -1.39 -5.80 12.22
N ASP A 193 -0.31 -6.58 12.25
CA ASP A 193 0.77 -6.48 11.27
C ASP A 193 0.32 -7.00 9.90
N TYR A 194 0.63 -6.24 8.85
CA TYR A 194 0.55 -6.65 7.45
C TYR A 194 1.66 -5.96 6.66
N PHE A 195 2.44 -6.75 5.93
CA PHE A 195 3.62 -6.27 5.21
C PHE A 195 4.02 -7.25 4.12
N PHE A 196 4.97 -6.87 3.27
CA PHE A 196 5.62 -7.80 2.36
C PHE A 196 7.11 -7.51 2.28
N TYR A 197 7.89 -8.56 2.07
CA TYR A 197 9.34 -8.49 2.01
C TYR A 197 9.86 -8.99 0.66
N PRO A 198 10.82 -8.31 0.04
CA PRO A 198 11.42 -8.75 -1.20
C PRO A 198 12.40 -9.90 -0.97
N PHE A 199 12.61 -10.70 -2.00
CA PHE A 199 13.74 -11.60 -2.13
C PHE A 199 14.29 -11.59 -3.55
N ASN A 200 15.62 -11.76 -3.66
CA ASN A 200 16.38 -11.69 -4.90
C ASN A 200 16.02 -10.45 -5.73
N MET A 201 15.85 -9.31 -5.05
CA MET A 201 15.45 -8.07 -5.68
C MET A 201 16.67 -7.34 -6.25
N PRO A 202 16.74 -7.06 -7.57
CA PRO A 202 17.87 -6.37 -8.16
C PRO A 202 17.96 -4.91 -7.70
N ILE A 203 19.18 -4.45 -7.44
CA ILE A 203 19.53 -3.07 -7.12
C ILE A 203 20.59 -2.61 -8.13
N GLY A 204 20.22 -1.70 -9.01
CA GLY A 204 21.08 -1.31 -10.13
C GLY A 204 21.37 -2.51 -11.04
N GLU A 205 22.62 -2.58 -11.51
CA GLU A 205 23.08 -3.61 -12.47
C GLU A 205 23.85 -4.74 -11.81
N SER A 206 24.44 -4.50 -10.62
CA SER A 206 25.46 -5.39 -10.06
C SER A 206 25.15 -5.88 -8.65
N ALA A 207 24.06 -5.42 -8.04
CA ALA A 207 23.67 -5.83 -6.70
C ALA A 207 22.28 -6.46 -6.65
N GLU A 208 22.05 -7.24 -5.62
CA GLU A 208 20.81 -7.91 -5.34
C GLU A 208 20.54 -7.91 -3.83
N ILE A 209 19.34 -7.55 -3.42
CA ILE A 209 18.85 -7.84 -2.07
C ILE A 209 18.35 -9.27 -2.07
N VAL A 210 19.12 -10.16 -1.46
CA VAL A 210 18.75 -11.58 -1.31
C VAL A 210 17.54 -11.73 -0.41
N THR A 211 17.52 -11.01 0.73
CA THR A 211 16.37 -10.86 1.63
C THR A 211 16.45 -9.53 2.37
N ALA A 212 15.30 -8.96 2.73
CA ALA A 212 15.24 -7.78 3.60
C ALA A 212 14.07 -7.87 4.59
N LEU A 213 14.29 -7.43 5.84
CA LEU A 213 13.23 -7.11 6.81
C LEU A 213 12.80 -5.64 6.62
N ALA A 214 12.45 -5.29 5.40
CA ALA A 214 11.95 -3.97 5.03
C ALA A 214 11.10 -4.11 3.76
N THR A 215 10.05 -3.31 3.67
CA THR A 215 9.14 -3.27 2.53
C THR A 215 9.62 -2.23 1.53
N PRO A 216 9.80 -2.54 0.24
CA PRO A 216 10.18 -1.55 -0.76
C PRO A 216 9.05 -0.53 -0.96
N LEU A 217 9.41 0.74 -1.04
CA LEU A 217 8.50 1.87 -1.18
C LEU A 217 8.56 2.47 -2.60
N CYS A 218 9.73 2.95 -3.00
CA CYS A 218 9.93 3.57 -4.30
C CYS A 218 11.42 3.66 -4.67
N ILE A 219 11.69 4.11 -5.88
CA ILE A 219 13.02 4.48 -6.36
C ILE A 219 13.01 5.98 -6.62
N LEU A 220 14.00 6.70 -6.07
CA LEU A 220 14.23 8.11 -6.43
C LEU A 220 15.31 8.16 -7.50
N HIS A 221 14.94 8.66 -8.67
CA HIS A 221 15.85 8.82 -9.80
C HIS A 221 16.58 10.15 -9.68
N ARG A 222 17.90 10.08 -9.65
CA ARG A 222 18.81 11.23 -9.57
C ARG A 222 19.80 11.16 -10.73
N ARG A 223 20.42 12.29 -11.07
CA ARG A 223 21.34 12.37 -12.22
C ARG A 223 22.42 11.29 -12.23
N ASN A 224 22.98 10.99 -11.06
CA ASN A 224 24.15 10.11 -10.94
C ASN A 224 23.91 8.86 -10.08
N GLU A 225 22.75 8.73 -9.46
CA GLU A 225 22.44 7.65 -8.51
C GLU A 225 20.95 7.32 -8.52
N LYS A 226 20.61 6.13 -8.06
CA LYS A 226 19.24 5.77 -7.68
C LYS A 226 19.22 5.52 -6.18
N ILE A 227 18.21 6.05 -5.52
CA ILE A 227 17.98 5.78 -4.09
C ILE A 227 16.78 4.86 -4.00
N TYR A 228 17.02 3.64 -3.55
CA TYR A 228 15.99 2.65 -3.29
C TYR A 228 15.47 2.87 -1.88
N VAL A 229 14.23 3.31 -1.77
CA VAL A 229 13.61 3.63 -0.49
C VAL A 229 12.76 2.46 -0.03
N PHE A 230 12.94 2.09 1.22
CA PHE A 230 12.20 1.06 1.94
C PHE A 230 11.55 1.66 3.17
N TYR A 231 10.65 0.91 3.80
CA TYR A 231 10.18 1.21 5.14
C TYR A 231 10.09 -0.05 6.00
N SER A 232 10.19 0.13 7.31
CA SER A 232 10.08 -0.96 8.27
C SER A 232 9.46 -0.49 9.59
N ASP A 233 8.71 -1.39 10.24
CA ASP A 233 8.19 -1.23 11.61
C ASP A 233 9.13 -1.83 12.67
N THR A 234 10.22 -2.47 12.22
CA THR A 234 11.23 -3.11 13.06
C THR A 234 12.60 -2.66 12.62
N GLU A 235 13.65 -3.06 13.35
CA GLU A 235 15.03 -2.85 12.90
C GLU A 235 15.22 -3.45 11.50
N PRO A 236 15.56 -2.63 10.48
CA PRO A 236 15.73 -3.12 9.13
C PRO A 236 17.00 -3.95 9.00
N MET A 237 16.90 -5.09 8.34
CA MET A 237 18.03 -5.96 8.04
C MET A 237 18.06 -6.30 6.57
N TYR A 238 19.23 -6.20 5.94
CA TYR A 238 19.43 -6.48 4.53
C TYR A 238 20.54 -7.51 4.34
N ARG A 239 20.25 -8.55 3.59
CA ARG A 239 21.25 -9.45 3.05
C ARG A 239 21.47 -9.09 1.59
N ILE A 240 22.62 -8.48 1.29
CA ILE A 240 22.95 -7.97 -0.03
C ILE A 240 24.06 -8.82 -0.63
N LYS A 241 23.96 -9.08 -1.94
CA LYS A 241 25.00 -9.69 -2.76
C LYS A 241 25.38 -8.72 -3.88
N GLY A 242 26.67 -8.63 -4.18
CA GLY A 242 27.21 -7.73 -5.20
C GLY A 242 27.54 -6.34 -4.68
N ASP A 243 27.76 -5.40 -5.59
CA ASP A 243 28.16 -4.03 -5.29
C ASP A 243 27.03 -3.05 -5.66
N LEU A 244 26.63 -2.22 -4.70
CA LEU A 244 25.63 -1.19 -4.93
C LEU A 244 26.09 -0.09 -5.90
N GLY A 245 27.41 0.06 -6.09
CA GLY A 245 27.98 1.13 -6.90
C GLY A 245 27.59 2.51 -6.37
N ARG A 246 26.92 3.29 -7.22
CA ARG A 246 26.41 4.62 -6.83
C ARG A 246 24.99 4.57 -6.22
N ASN A 247 24.35 3.41 -6.25
CA ASN A 247 23.00 3.29 -5.71
C ASN A 247 23.03 3.31 -4.18
N LYS A 248 21.95 3.81 -3.59
CA LYS A 248 21.79 3.89 -2.14
C LYS A 248 20.52 3.18 -1.69
N ILE A 249 20.54 2.69 -0.48
CA ILE A 249 19.37 2.16 0.21
C ILE A 249 19.08 3.08 1.40
N VAL A 250 17.84 3.55 1.49
CA VAL A 250 17.34 4.35 2.60
C VAL A 250 16.13 3.64 3.18
N THR A 251 16.04 3.58 4.50
CA THR A 251 14.89 3.00 5.18
C THR A 251 14.23 4.05 6.06
N LEU A 252 12.93 4.20 5.86
CA LEU A 252 12.05 5.04 6.66
C LEU A 252 11.36 4.18 7.71
N SER A 253 10.93 4.77 8.81
CA SER A 253 9.89 4.16 9.64
C SER A 253 8.58 4.08 8.83
N ARG A 254 7.67 3.18 9.22
CA ARG A 254 6.36 3.11 8.56
C ARG A 254 5.59 4.43 8.65
N ARG A 255 5.72 5.16 9.77
CA ARG A 255 5.09 6.46 9.93
C ARG A 255 5.62 7.48 8.92
N GLU A 256 6.93 7.60 8.79
CA GLU A 256 7.53 8.49 7.79
C GLU A 256 7.12 8.10 6.37
N ALA A 257 7.04 6.81 6.06
CA ALA A 257 6.58 6.34 4.75
C ALA A 257 5.11 6.70 4.47
N LEU A 258 4.22 6.59 5.45
CA LEU A 258 2.83 7.06 5.34
C LEU A 258 2.75 8.57 5.08
N ASP A 259 3.65 9.34 5.65
CA ASP A 259 3.74 10.78 5.50
C ASP A 259 4.60 11.23 4.30
N ALA A 260 5.26 10.28 3.59
CA ALA A 260 6.11 10.58 2.45
C ALA A 260 5.32 10.84 1.16
N TRP A 261 5.76 11.84 0.40
CA TRP A 261 5.21 12.23 -0.89
C TRP A 261 6.34 12.33 -1.90
N LYS A 262 6.28 11.56 -2.98
CA LYS A 262 7.27 11.62 -4.06
C LYS A 262 6.99 12.85 -4.92
N VAL A 263 8.00 13.68 -5.10
CA VAL A 263 7.94 14.94 -5.87
C VAL A 263 9.18 15.07 -6.75
N GLU A 264 9.04 15.81 -7.84
CA GLU A 264 10.15 16.18 -8.71
C GLU A 264 10.50 17.68 -8.52
N ILE A 265 11.77 17.98 -8.30
CA ILE A 265 12.28 19.34 -8.16
C ILE A 265 13.52 19.47 -9.06
N ASN A 266 13.46 20.35 -10.05
CA ASN A 266 14.55 20.59 -11.01
C ASN A 266 15.03 19.31 -11.74
N GLY A 267 14.11 18.42 -12.07
CA GLY A 267 14.41 17.17 -12.79
C GLY A 267 15.03 16.08 -11.91
N GLU A 268 14.93 16.19 -10.60
CA GLU A 268 15.37 15.20 -9.65
C GLU A 268 14.25 14.84 -8.65
N GLU A 269 14.15 13.58 -8.31
CA GLU A 269 13.10 13.09 -7.42
C GLU A 269 13.50 13.15 -5.95
N TYR A 270 12.54 13.50 -5.11
CA TYR A 270 12.64 13.60 -3.65
C TYR A 270 11.42 12.98 -2.98
N LEU A 271 11.57 12.60 -1.72
CA LEU A 271 10.44 12.40 -0.80
C LEU A 271 10.35 13.61 0.13
N LEU A 272 9.19 14.24 0.16
CA LEU A 272 8.83 15.19 1.21
C LEU A 272 8.02 14.45 2.25
N ILE A 273 8.45 14.47 3.51
CA ILE A 273 7.83 13.74 4.62
C ILE A 273 7.12 14.76 5.50
N THR A 274 5.80 14.70 5.52
CA THR A 274 4.96 15.65 6.25
C THR A 274 3.60 15.05 6.61
N GLY A 275 3.09 15.37 7.78
CA GLY A 275 1.71 15.08 8.16
C GLY A 275 0.67 15.88 7.34
N GLY A 276 1.11 16.88 6.61
CA GLY A 276 0.29 17.67 5.69
C GLY A 276 0.01 16.97 4.36
N GLU A 277 -0.53 17.75 3.43
CA GLU A 277 -0.84 17.35 2.06
C GLU A 277 0.08 18.07 1.09
N ILE A 278 0.56 17.36 0.07
CA ILE A 278 1.35 17.94 -1.02
C ILE A 278 0.45 18.07 -2.25
N ARG A 279 0.51 19.23 -2.89
CA ARG A 279 -0.17 19.51 -4.14
C ARG A 279 0.78 20.16 -5.11
N GLU A 280 0.85 19.64 -6.32
CA GLU A 280 1.52 20.32 -7.41
C GLU A 280 0.53 21.21 -8.17
N GLN A 281 0.89 22.47 -8.36
CA GLN A 281 0.10 23.43 -9.14
C GLN A 281 1.01 24.37 -9.90
N LYS A 282 0.91 24.37 -11.23
CA LYS A 282 1.69 25.25 -12.14
C LYS A 282 3.22 25.20 -11.89
N GLY A 283 3.76 23.99 -11.67
CA GLY A 283 5.18 23.79 -11.41
C GLY A 283 5.63 24.19 -10.01
N GLN A 284 4.71 24.50 -9.11
CA GLN A 284 4.99 24.78 -7.71
C GLN A 284 4.49 23.64 -6.83
N ILE A 285 5.29 23.30 -5.84
CA ILE A 285 4.87 22.35 -4.78
C ILE A 285 4.26 23.15 -3.65
N ILE A 286 3.00 22.92 -3.41
CA ILE A 286 2.21 23.56 -2.34
C ILE A 286 2.07 22.55 -1.20
N LEU A 287 2.58 22.92 -0.03
CA LEU A 287 2.38 22.19 1.20
C LEU A 287 1.17 22.77 1.95
N ARG A 288 0.18 21.93 2.21
CA ARG A 288 -0.96 22.26 3.05
C ARG A 288 -0.87 21.43 4.32
N GLY A 289 -0.79 22.09 5.46
CA GLY A 289 -0.71 21.43 6.76
C GLY A 289 -1.60 22.09 7.79
N ILE A 290 -1.82 21.39 8.90
CA ILE A 290 -2.35 21.98 10.11
C ILE A 290 -1.21 22.80 10.70
N VAL A 291 -1.41 24.09 10.82
CA VAL A 291 -0.45 24.98 11.47
C VAL A 291 -0.65 24.85 12.96
N ASP A 292 0.42 24.58 13.69
CA ASP A 292 0.44 24.72 15.13
C ASP A 292 0.09 26.19 15.48
N GLU A 293 -0.95 26.39 16.28
CA GLU A 293 -1.45 27.72 16.62
C GLU A 293 -0.39 28.58 17.31
N GLU A 294 0.56 27.97 18.04
CA GLU A 294 1.64 28.65 18.73
C GLU A 294 2.79 29.07 17.78
N ASN A 295 3.14 28.22 16.82
CA ASN A 295 4.36 28.43 16.00
C ASN A 295 4.08 28.83 14.54
N ARG A 296 2.88 28.66 14.03
CA ARG A 296 2.46 28.95 12.64
C ARG A 296 3.40 28.37 11.57
N LYS A 297 4.03 27.23 11.86
CA LYS A 297 4.95 26.56 10.96
C LYS A 297 4.44 25.16 10.63
N THR A 298 4.46 24.81 9.37
CA THR A 298 4.27 23.43 8.93
C THR A 298 5.65 22.81 8.79
N GLU A 299 5.93 21.77 9.57
CA GLU A 299 7.21 21.07 9.50
C GLU A 299 7.17 20.00 8.42
N PHE A 300 8.28 19.86 7.71
CA PHE A 300 8.51 18.74 6.82
C PHE A 300 9.98 18.33 6.84
N ALA A 301 10.24 17.05 6.56
CA ALA A 301 11.56 16.53 6.27
C ALA A 301 11.66 16.15 4.80
N SER A 302 12.86 15.96 4.28
CA SER A 302 13.08 15.50 2.92
C SER A 302 14.13 14.40 2.83
N CYS A 303 13.95 13.51 1.88
CA CYS A 303 14.91 12.46 1.55
C CYS A 303 15.13 12.42 0.03
N PRO A 304 16.36 12.61 -0.46
CA PRO A 304 17.49 13.21 0.28
C PRO A 304 17.20 14.66 0.68
N ALA A 305 18.11 15.28 1.44
CA ALA A 305 17.99 16.69 1.79
C ALA A 305 17.80 17.58 0.54
N LEU A 306 16.91 18.56 0.64
CA LEU A 306 16.71 19.53 -0.44
C LEU A 306 17.99 20.36 -0.63
N PRO A 307 18.27 20.83 -1.86
CA PRO A 307 19.35 21.79 -2.08
C PRO A 307 19.07 23.07 -1.28
N GLU A 308 20.14 23.66 -0.76
CA GLU A 308 20.03 24.99 -0.13
C GLU A 308 19.45 25.98 -1.13
N SER A 309 18.52 26.79 -0.67
CA SER A 309 17.97 27.87 -1.49
C SER A 309 19.12 28.84 -1.84
N PRO A 310 19.32 29.23 -3.08
CA PRO A 310 20.24 30.31 -3.37
C PRO A 310 19.81 31.56 -2.58
N ALA A 311 20.73 32.12 -1.82
CA ALA A 311 20.51 33.28 -0.97
C ALA A 311 20.10 34.52 -1.79
#